data_1be50c80c5de230cece647633fe2536f
#
_entry.id   1be50c80c5de230cece647633fe2536f
#
_cell.length_a   1.000
_cell.length_b   1.000
_cell.length_c   1.000
_cell.angle_alpha   90.00
_cell.angle_beta   90.00
_cell.angle_gamma   90.00
#
_symmetry.space_group_name_H-M   'P 1'
#
loop_
_entity.id
_entity.type
_entity.pdbx_description
1 polymer ?
#
loop_
_entity_poly.entity_id
_entity_poly.type
_entity_poly.pdbx_seq_one_letter_code
_entity_poly.pdbx_strand_id
1 'polypeptide(L)'
;RGGNVVIPSFAVGRTQEMLYFIRQIKAENRIHGHDNFEVYVDSPLAVEATHVFKENQAECYDEETRELVEEGINPIAFPGLKLSVTSDESININFDAKPKVIISASGMCDAGRIRHHLKHNLWRRECTVIFAGYQAVGTIGRALVDGAKEVKLFGESIDVEAHIEVLHDISGHADQNGLLTWALAFEKKPQQFFVVHGNDDVCDRFAELITEKTGVPAKAPFSGSEFDLIKGVWVRETAGIPIQAKSALAKKASGVSARLLAAGERLMGVIRRNEGGANKDLAKFADQINALCDKW
;
A
#
# COMPACT_ATOMS: atom_id res chain seq x y z
N ARG A 1 -20.77 4.44 17.28
CA ARG A 1 -19.77 5.07 18.13
C ARG A 1 -19.65 6.58 17.87
N GLY A 2 -20.02 7.09 16.70
CA GLY A 2 -19.99 8.51 16.36
C GLY A 2 -18.62 9.06 15.92
N GLY A 3 -17.66 8.20 15.65
CA GLY A 3 -16.33 8.55 15.13
C GLY A 3 -16.15 8.27 13.65
N ASN A 4 -14.95 8.55 13.15
CA ASN A 4 -14.58 8.25 11.78
C ASN A 4 -14.23 6.78 11.59
N VAL A 5 -14.45 6.27 10.38
CA VAL A 5 -13.91 5.00 9.91
C VAL A 5 -12.76 5.31 8.94
N VAL A 6 -11.56 4.88 9.27
CA VAL A 6 -10.35 5.09 8.45
C VAL A 6 -9.93 3.77 7.83
N ILE A 7 -9.80 3.74 6.51
CA ILE A 7 -9.46 2.53 5.74
C ILE A 7 -8.14 2.76 5.00
N PRO A 8 -7.02 2.27 5.54
CA PRO A 8 -5.77 2.22 4.79
C PRO A 8 -5.93 1.33 3.57
N SER A 9 -5.67 1.84 2.37
CA SER A 9 -5.93 1.12 1.14
C SER A 9 -4.87 1.35 0.08
N PHE A 10 -4.59 0.35 -0.74
CA PHE A 10 -3.83 0.56 -1.96
C PHE A 10 -4.65 1.41 -2.94
N ALA A 11 -3.98 2.32 -3.63
CA ALA A 11 -4.62 3.26 -4.55
C ALA A 11 -5.31 2.56 -5.73
N VAL A 12 -4.75 1.43 -6.18
CA VAL A 12 -5.26 0.64 -7.31
C VAL A 12 -5.82 -0.68 -6.81
N GLY A 13 -6.99 -1.04 -7.26
CA GLY A 13 -7.70 -2.27 -6.96
C GLY A 13 -8.46 -2.19 -5.64
N ARG A 14 -7.78 -2.24 -4.50
CA ARG A 14 -8.42 -2.31 -3.18
C ARG A 14 -9.32 -1.08 -2.87
N THR A 15 -8.92 0.10 -3.26
CA THR A 15 -9.77 1.30 -3.07
C THR A 15 -11.09 1.16 -3.85
N GLN A 16 -11.03 0.73 -5.10
CA GLN A 16 -12.22 0.58 -5.94
C GLN A 16 -13.13 -0.54 -5.43
N GLU A 17 -12.56 -1.64 -4.97
CA GLU A 17 -13.30 -2.71 -4.32
C GLU A 17 -14.00 -2.25 -3.03
N MET A 18 -13.34 -1.45 -2.20
CA MET A 18 -13.98 -0.86 -1.03
C MET A 18 -15.13 0.08 -1.40
N LEU A 19 -15.00 0.84 -2.48
CA LEU A 19 -16.09 1.68 -2.98
C LEU A 19 -17.28 0.83 -3.45
N TYR A 20 -17.03 -0.28 -4.12
CA TYR A 20 -18.07 -1.23 -4.53
C TYR A 20 -18.87 -1.74 -3.33
N PHE A 21 -18.21 -2.27 -2.30
CA PHE A 21 -18.88 -2.75 -1.09
C PHE A 21 -19.61 -1.64 -0.32
N ILE A 22 -19.03 -0.45 -0.22
CA ILE A 22 -19.70 0.68 0.46
C ILE A 22 -20.93 1.12 -0.31
N ARG A 23 -20.89 1.13 -1.67
CA ARG A 23 -22.07 1.39 -2.49
C ARG A 23 -23.18 0.38 -2.17
N GLN A 24 -22.84 -0.90 -2.14
CA GLN A 24 -23.79 -1.96 -1.83
C GLN A 24 -24.41 -1.78 -0.43
N ILE A 25 -23.57 -1.54 0.59
CA ILE A 25 -24.00 -1.27 1.97
C ILE A 25 -25.00 -0.10 2.02
N LYS A 26 -24.75 0.99 1.26
CA LYS A 26 -25.63 2.15 1.19
C LYS A 26 -26.92 1.85 0.43
N ALA A 27 -26.84 1.15 -0.70
CA ALA A 27 -28.00 0.79 -1.51
C ALA A 27 -28.96 -0.13 -0.76
N GLU A 28 -28.44 -1.07 0.01
CA GLU A 28 -29.20 -2.01 0.83
C GLU A 28 -29.59 -1.44 2.21
N ASN A 29 -29.22 -0.20 2.50
CA ASN A 29 -29.51 0.47 3.77
C ASN A 29 -29.13 -0.37 5.01
N ARG A 30 -27.95 -0.99 4.99
CA ARG A 30 -27.46 -1.89 6.05
C ARG A 30 -27.00 -1.17 7.31
N ILE A 31 -26.76 0.15 7.25
CA ILE A 31 -26.29 0.95 8.39
C ILE A 31 -27.44 1.86 8.83
N HIS A 32 -27.99 1.58 9.99
CA HIS A 32 -29.11 2.36 10.55
C HIS A 32 -28.58 3.52 11.44
N GLY A 33 -29.23 4.68 11.32
CA GLY A 33 -28.89 5.87 12.10
C GLY A 33 -27.72 6.70 11.54
N HIS A 34 -27.12 6.26 10.43
CA HIS A 34 -26.04 6.97 9.71
C HIS A 34 -26.25 6.93 8.20
N ASP A 35 -27.47 6.99 7.71
CA ASP A 35 -27.85 6.73 6.31
C ASP A 35 -27.15 7.64 5.30
N ASN A 36 -26.79 8.87 5.70
CA ASN A 36 -26.15 9.87 4.84
C ASN A 36 -24.66 10.10 5.14
N PHE A 37 -23.94 9.10 5.66
CA PHE A 37 -22.52 9.26 5.90
C PHE A 37 -21.75 9.55 4.60
N GLU A 38 -20.76 10.45 4.71
CA GLU A 38 -19.86 10.80 3.61
C GLU A 38 -18.68 9.83 3.54
N VAL A 39 -18.20 9.58 2.33
CA VAL A 39 -17.03 8.74 2.06
C VAL A 39 -16.02 9.56 1.28
N TYR A 40 -14.82 9.67 1.80
CA TYR A 40 -13.72 10.40 1.17
C TYR A 40 -12.68 9.42 0.63
N VAL A 41 -12.33 9.55 -0.65
CA VAL A 41 -11.11 8.96 -1.21
C VAL A 41 -10.04 10.04 -1.21
N ASP A 42 -9.14 9.99 -0.22
CA ASP A 42 -8.08 10.99 -0.06
C ASP A 42 -6.72 10.44 -0.50
N SER A 43 -6.57 10.31 -1.80
CA SER A 43 -5.33 9.92 -2.47
C SER A 43 -5.42 10.31 -3.94
N PRO A 44 -4.58 11.25 -4.44
CA PRO A 44 -4.58 11.62 -5.86
C PRO A 44 -4.45 10.44 -6.80
N LEU A 45 -3.53 9.49 -6.48
CA LEU A 45 -3.35 8.29 -7.29
C LEU A 45 -4.59 7.37 -7.27
N ALA A 46 -5.30 7.26 -6.15
CA ALA A 46 -6.53 6.47 -6.07
C ALA A 46 -7.67 7.12 -6.88
N VAL A 47 -7.73 8.44 -6.91
CA VAL A 47 -8.69 9.19 -7.74
C VAL A 47 -8.42 8.93 -9.22
N GLU A 48 -7.17 9.06 -9.67
CA GLU A 48 -6.79 8.75 -11.06
C GLU A 48 -7.09 7.29 -11.43
N ALA A 49 -6.73 6.33 -10.56
CA ALA A 49 -7.05 4.92 -10.77
C ALA A 49 -8.57 4.71 -10.91
N THR A 50 -9.38 5.38 -10.09
CA THR A 50 -10.84 5.27 -10.15
C THR A 50 -11.40 5.79 -11.48
N HIS A 51 -10.80 6.84 -12.06
CA HIS A 51 -11.15 7.30 -13.41
C HIS A 51 -10.82 6.24 -14.48
N VAL A 52 -9.63 5.63 -14.41
CA VAL A 52 -9.23 4.54 -15.32
C VAL A 52 -10.20 3.36 -15.24
N PHE A 53 -10.61 2.94 -14.03
CA PHE A 53 -11.63 1.90 -13.86
C PHE A 53 -12.95 2.25 -14.54
N LYS A 54 -13.38 3.52 -14.43
CA LYS A 54 -14.60 4.00 -15.06
C LYS A 54 -14.51 4.03 -16.58
N GLU A 55 -13.37 4.33 -17.16
CA GLU A 55 -13.16 4.40 -18.60
C GLU A 55 -13.08 3.02 -19.27
N ASN A 56 -12.72 1.97 -18.51
CA ASN A 56 -12.51 0.62 -19.03
C ASN A 56 -13.58 -0.39 -18.56
N GLN A 57 -14.80 0.07 -18.27
CA GLN A 57 -15.89 -0.77 -17.76
C GLN A 57 -16.25 -1.94 -18.68
N ALA A 58 -16.36 -1.68 -19.98
CA ALA A 58 -16.82 -2.66 -20.94
C ALA A 58 -15.89 -3.88 -21.07
N GLU A 59 -14.59 -3.68 -20.90
CA GLU A 59 -13.57 -4.71 -21.13
C GLU A 59 -13.14 -5.40 -19.84
N CYS A 60 -13.19 -4.69 -18.69
CA CYS A 60 -12.52 -5.13 -17.46
C CYS A 60 -13.48 -5.53 -16.34
N TYR A 61 -14.76 -5.18 -16.43
CA TYR A 61 -15.74 -5.58 -15.42
C TYR A 61 -16.23 -7.01 -15.65
N ASP A 62 -16.46 -7.74 -14.55
CA ASP A 62 -17.14 -9.02 -14.58
C ASP A 62 -18.62 -8.89 -14.95
N GLU A 63 -19.31 -10.02 -15.10
CA GLU A 63 -20.68 -10.05 -15.57
C GLU A 63 -21.62 -9.35 -14.57
N GLU A 64 -21.48 -9.61 -13.28
CA GLU A 64 -22.26 -8.97 -12.22
C GLU A 64 -22.13 -7.44 -12.22
N THR A 65 -20.90 -6.94 -12.36
CA THR A 65 -20.64 -5.50 -12.38
C THR A 65 -21.12 -4.85 -13.67
N ARG A 66 -21.10 -5.57 -14.82
CA ARG A 66 -21.65 -5.09 -16.08
C ARG A 66 -23.18 -4.99 -16.04
N GLU A 67 -23.86 -5.94 -15.43
CA GLU A 67 -25.31 -5.87 -15.22
C GLU A 67 -25.71 -4.59 -14.46
N LEU A 68 -24.98 -4.24 -13.40
CA LEU A 68 -25.21 -2.98 -12.67
C LEU A 68 -25.07 -1.75 -13.59
N VAL A 69 -24.05 -1.74 -14.45
CA VAL A 69 -23.84 -0.63 -15.40
C VAL A 69 -24.98 -0.55 -16.43
N GLU A 70 -25.48 -1.68 -16.92
CA GLU A 70 -26.63 -1.75 -17.84
C GLU A 70 -27.92 -1.25 -17.19
N GLU A 71 -28.10 -1.45 -15.89
CA GLU A 71 -29.18 -0.89 -15.07
C GLU A 71 -29.00 0.61 -14.77
N GLY A 72 -27.92 1.23 -15.26
CA GLY A 72 -27.59 2.63 -15.01
C GLY A 72 -26.98 2.92 -13.64
N ILE A 73 -26.55 1.87 -12.92
CA ILE A 73 -25.93 1.96 -11.59
C ILE A 73 -24.41 2.06 -11.78
N ASN A 74 -23.79 3.09 -11.18
CA ASN A 74 -22.33 3.16 -11.16
C ASN A 74 -21.80 2.26 -10.02
N PRO A 75 -20.97 1.24 -10.32
CA PRO A 75 -20.53 0.27 -9.31
C PRO A 75 -19.65 0.85 -8.19
N ILE A 76 -18.91 1.91 -8.48
CA ILE A 76 -17.90 2.50 -7.58
C ILE A 76 -18.17 3.98 -7.26
N ALA A 77 -19.36 4.49 -7.59
CA ALA A 77 -19.78 5.83 -7.23
C ALA A 77 -21.21 5.82 -6.66
N PHE A 78 -21.46 6.67 -5.69
CA PHE A 78 -22.72 6.74 -4.95
C PHE A 78 -22.89 8.12 -4.33
N PRO A 79 -24.10 8.51 -3.91
CA PRO A 79 -24.33 9.75 -3.20
C PRO A 79 -23.50 9.85 -1.89
N GLY A 80 -22.81 10.97 -1.71
CA GLY A 80 -21.93 11.20 -0.56
C GLY A 80 -20.48 10.74 -0.74
N LEU A 81 -20.11 10.18 -1.92
CA LEU A 81 -18.72 9.96 -2.28
C LEU A 81 -18.06 11.28 -2.66
N LYS A 82 -16.90 11.56 -2.08
CA LYS A 82 -16.05 12.73 -2.32
C LYS A 82 -14.63 12.31 -2.65
N LEU A 83 -14.09 12.85 -3.72
CA LEU A 83 -12.73 12.59 -4.17
C LEU A 83 -11.86 13.81 -3.80
N SER A 84 -10.79 13.61 -3.02
CA SER A 84 -9.89 14.66 -2.56
C SER A 84 -8.55 14.54 -3.28
N VAL A 85 -8.17 15.60 -3.98
CA VAL A 85 -6.92 15.66 -4.74
C VAL A 85 -5.92 16.64 -4.12
N THR A 86 -6.39 17.79 -3.66
CA THR A 86 -5.52 18.85 -3.12
C THR A 86 -5.13 18.60 -1.66
N SER A 87 -4.05 19.23 -1.22
CA SER A 87 -3.62 19.17 0.18
C SER A 87 -4.61 19.85 1.13
N ASP A 88 -5.22 20.94 0.68
CA ASP A 88 -6.19 21.71 1.49
C ASP A 88 -7.47 20.90 1.73
N GLU A 89 -7.96 20.19 0.70
CA GLU A 89 -9.09 19.25 0.86
C GLU A 89 -8.75 18.16 1.89
N SER A 90 -7.57 17.57 1.80
CA SER A 90 -7.09 16.54 2.73
C SER A 90 -7.01 17.04 4.18
N ILE A 91 -6.52 18.26 4.37
CA ILE A 91 -6.46 18.90 5.68
C ILE A 91 -7.88 19.10 6.24
N ASN A 92 -8.80 19.63 5.43
CA ASN A 92 -10.18 19.91 5.84
C ASN A 92 -10.94 18.65 6.28
N ILE A 93 -10.66 17.47 5.68
CA ILE A 93 -11.25 16.19 6.11
C ILE A 93 -10.97 15.92 7.61
N ASN A 94 -9.77 16.23 8.09
CA ASN A 94 -9.38 15.97 9.48
C ASN A 94 -9.99 16.97 10.48
N PHE A 95 -10.35 18.18 10.03
CA PHE A 95 -10.95 19.21 10.89
C PHE A 95 -12.46 19.19 10.87
N ASP A 96 -13.12 18.51 9.95
CA ASP A 96 -14.56 18.33 9.96
C ASP A 96 -14.98 17.29 11.02
N ALA A 97 -15.74 17.71 11.99
CA ALA A 97 -16.16 16.88 13.13
C ALA A 97 -17.24 15.83 12.78
N LYS A 98 -17.88 15.91 11.61
CA LYS A 98 -18.91 14.95 11.22
C LYS A 98 -18.30 13.55 11.02
N PRO A 99 -18.91 12.48 11.57
CA PRO A 99 -18.49 11.12 11.30
C PRO A 99 -18.51 10.80 9.80
N LYS A 100 -17.43 10.20 9.31
CA LYS A 100 -17.24 9.88 7.89
C LYS A 100 -16.37 8.65 7.69
N VAL A 101 -16.38 8.11 6.48
CA VAL A 101 -15.43 7.09 6.03
C VAL A 101 -14.29 7.78 5.26
N ILE A 102 -13.06 7.43 5.56
CA ILE A 102 -11.85 7.98 4.92
C ILE A 102 -11.05 6.81 4.36
N ILE A 103 -10.96 6.72 3.04
CA ILE A 103 -10.13 5.73 2.32
C ILE A 103 -8.88 6.46 1.82
N SER A 104 -7.70 6.03 2.23
CA SER A 104 -6.47 6.73 1.87
C SER A 104 -5.28 5.77 1.71
N ALA A 105 -4.39 6.07 0.77
CA ALA A 105 -3.15 5.33 0.56
C ALA A 105 -2.02 5.87 1.50
N SER A 106 -1.09 5.01 1.90
CA SER A 106 -0.84 3.62 1.49
C SER A 106 -1.55 2.59 2.38
N GLY A 107 -1.76 1.40 1.82
CA GLY A 107 -2.45 0.31 2.52
C GLY A 107 -1.71 -0.25 3.74
N MET A 108 -0.39 -0.04 3.86
CA MET A 108 0.44 -0.47 5.01
C MET A 108 0.79 0.66 5.98
N CYS A 109 0.23 1.85 5.79
CA CYS A 109 0.39 3.04 6.65
C CYS A 109 1.80 3.64 6.73
N ASP A 110 2.75 3.22 5.92
CA ASP A 110 4.14 3.71 5.98
C ASP A 110 4.37 5.01 5.22
N ALA A 111 3.52 5.32 4.26
CA ALA A 111 3.60 6.51 3.42
C ALA A 111 2.21 7.07 3.10
N GLY A 112 2.18 8.25 2.49
CA GLY A 112 0.95 8.87 1.99
C GLY A 112 0.12 9.58 3.04
N ARG A 113 -1.05 10.06 2.60
CA ARG A 113 -1.97 10.87 3.41
C ARG A 113 -2.61 10.09 4.54
N ILE A 114 -2.71 8.76 4.43
CA ILE A 114 -3.21 7.89 5.49
C ILE A 114 -2.52 8.15 6.84
N ARG A 115 -1.24 8.49 6.83
CA ARG A 115 -0.50 8.78 8.07
C ARG A 115 -1.01 10.01 8.80
N HIS A 116 -1.49 11.02 8.07
CA HIS A 116 -2.14 12.20 8.66
C HIS A 116 -3.49 11.81 9.24
N HIS A 117 -4.29 11.04 8.53
CA HIS A 117 -5.59 10.57 9.04
C HIS A 117 -5.41 9.70 10.28
N LEU A 118 -4.43 8.80 10.31
CA LEU A 118 -4.13 8.00 11.50
C LEU A 118 -3.71 8.88 12.69
N LYS A 119 -2.86 9.91 12.46
CA LYS A 119 -2.48 10.85 13.52
C LYS A 119 -3.68 11.55 14.17
N HIS A 120 -4.71 11.87 13.38
CA HIS A 120 -5.91 12.58 13.86
C HIS A 120 -6.99 11.65 14.43
N ASN A 121 -6.93 10.33 14.18
CA ASN A 121 -8.00 9.40 14.52
C ASN A 121 -7.60 8.29 15.49
N LEU A 122 -6.32 7.90 15.60
CA LEU A 122 -5.89 6.74 16.42
C LEU A 122 -6.15 6.94 17.92
N TRP A 123 -6.00 8.14 18.44
CA TRP A 123 -6.20 8.45 19.86
C TRP A 123 -7.69 8.61 20.26
N ARG A 124 -8.60 8.52 19.30
CA ARG A 124 -10.03 8.73 19.49
C ARG A 124 -10.76 7.39 19.60
N ARG A 125 -11.31 7.08 20.76
CA ARG A 125 -12.01 5.81 21.08
C ARG A 125 -13.25 5.54 20.22
N GLU A 126 -13.90 6.59 19.75
CA GLU A 126 -15.06 6.51 18.88
C GLU A 126 -14.70 6.14 17.44
N CYS A 127 -13.44 6.32 17.03
CA CYS A 127 -12.97 6.02 15.68
C CYS A 127 -12.65 4.52 15.50
N THR A 128 -12.67 4.09 14.24
CA THR A 128 -12.31 2.72 13.83
C THR A 128 -11.34 2.77 12.67
N VAL A 129 -10.29 1.96 12.72
CA VAL A 129 -9.39 1.72 11.57
C VAL A 129 -9.66 0.32 11.05
N ILE A 130 -9.98 0.19 9.75
CA ILE A 130 -10.30 -1.09 9.12
C ILE A 130 -9.19 -1.46 8.14
N PHE A 131 -8.51 -2.57 8.41
CA PHE A 131 -7.53 -3.14 7.50
C PHE A 131 -8.19 -4.17 6.57
N ALA A 132 -8.13 -3.91 5.28
CA ALA A 132 -8.72 -4.72 4.23
C ALA A 132 -7.66 -5.51 3.42
N GLY A 133 -6.55 -5.86 4.05
CA GLY A 133 -5.47 -6.60 3.40
C GLY A 133 -4.28 -6.88 4.30
N TYR A 134 -3.38 -7.71 3.79
CA TYR A 134 -2.16 -8.11 4.49
C TYR A 134 -1.31 -6.91 4.93
N GLN A 135 -0.75 -7.01 6.13
CA GLN A 135 0.17 -6.02 6.70
C GLN A 135 1.56 -6.65 6.88
N ALA A 136 2.55 -6.13 6.17
CA ALA A 136 3.90 -6.66 6.20
C ALA A 136 4.61 -6.36 7.54
N VAL A 137 5.42 -7.29 7.98
CA VAL A 137 6.23 -7.13 9.20
C VAL A 137 7.11 -5.88 9.10
N GLY A 138 7.12 -5.08 10.17
CA GLY A 138 7.89 -3.83 10.26
C GLY A 138 7.13 -2.59 9.78
N THR A 139 5.90 -2.71 9.31
CA THR A 139 5.04 -1.58 8.92
C THR A 139 4.21 -1.07 10.10
N ILE A 140 3.75 0.19 10.02
CA ILE A 140 2.83 0.76 11.00
C ILE A 140 1.50 0.00 11.01
N GLY A 141 0.99 -0.37 9.82
CA GLY A 141 -0.24 -1.16 9.71
C GLY A 141 -0.12 -2.50 10.44
N ARG A 142 1.03 -3.18 10.32
CA ARG A 142 1.27 -4.44 11.04
C ARG A 142 1.32 -4.23 12.57
N ALA A 143 1.97 -3.19 13.03
CA ALA A 143 2.01 -2.88 14.46
C ALA A 143 0.60 -2.64 15.04
N LEU A 144 -0.27 -1.94 14.29
CA LEU A 144 -1.66 -1.70 14.70
C LEU A 144 -2.47 -3.01 14.75
N VAL A 145 -2.33 -3.87 13.75
CA VAL A 145 -3.00 -5.18 13.68
C VAL A 145 -2.53 -6.10 14.82
N ASP A 146 -1.24 -6.04 15.16
CA ASP A 146 -0.66 -6.80 16.29
C ASP A 146 -1.05 -6.22 17.67
N GLY A 147 -1.85 -5.15 17.73
CA GLY A 147 -2.38 -4.58 18.96
C GLY A 147 -1.47 -3.59 19.67
N ALA A 148 -0.58 -2.91 18.95
CA ALA A 148 0.24 -1.84 19.49
C ALA A 148 -0.63 -0.79 20.21
N LYS A 149 -0.21 -0.36 21.40
CA LYS A 149 -0.89 0.67 22.18
C LYS A 149 -0.42 2.08 21.83
N GLU A 150 0.70 2.18 21.14
CA GLU A 150 1.32 3.42 20.72
C GLU A 150 2.06 3.19 19.39
N VAL A 151 1.99 4.15 18.48
CA VAL A 151 2.75 4.15 17.22
C VAL A 151 3.42 5.50 16.99
N LYS A 152 4.52 5.51 16.23
CA LYS A 152 5.21 6.76 15.88
C LYS A 152 4.79 7.26 14.51
N LEU A 153 4.17 8.44 14.46
CA LEU A 153 3.80 9.14 13.24
C LEU A 153 4.46 10.53 13.22
N PHE A 154 5.20 10.84 12.16
CA PHE A 154 5.92 12.13 11.98
C PHE A 154 6.84 12.51 13.16
N GLY A 155 7.40 11.50 13.86
CA GLY A 155 8.28 11.71 15.01
C GLY A 155 7.55 11.87 16.35
N GLU A 156 6.23 11.93 16.35
CA GLU A 156 5.38 12.00 17.55
C GLU A 156 4.86 10.62 17.93
N SER A 157 4.74 10.33 19.22
CA SER A 157 4.07 9.16 19.77
C SER A 157 2.57 9.40 19.81
N ILE A 158 1.81 8.50 19.23
CA ILE A 158 0.34 8.56 19.16
C ILE A 158 -0.23 7.33 19.83
N ASP A 159 -1.05 7.53 20.84
CA ASP A 159 -1.78 6.47 21.53
C ASP A 159 -2.81 5.82 20.60
N VAL A 160 -2.98 4.50 20.72
CA VAL A 160 -3.95 3.72 19.93
C VAL A 160 -5.13 3.37 20.82
N GLU A 161 -6.14 4.23 20.79
CA GLU A 161 -7.42 4.06 21.49
C GLU A 161 -8.56 3.70 20.51
N ALA A 162 -8.37 4.00 19.22
CA ALA A 162 -9.31 3.63 18.17
C ALA A 162 -9.47 2.10 18.07
N HIS A 163 -10.65 1.68 17.66
CA HIS A 163 -10.89 0.27 17.36
C HIS A 163 -10.14 -0.14 16.10
N ILE A 164 -9.41 -1.25 16.17
CA ILE A 164 -8.71 -1.83 15.02
C ILE A 164 -9.49 -3.06 14.57
N GLU A 165 -9.91 -3.07 13.32
CA GLU A 165 -10.65 -4.16 12.69
C GLU A 165 -9.88 -4.70 11.49
N VAL A 166 -9.92 -6.02 11.27
CA VAL A 166 -9.26 -6.68 10.14
C VAL A 166 -10.29 -7.50 9.39
N LEU A 167 -10.47 -7.20 8.10
CA LEU A 167 -11.32 -7.98 7.22
C LEU A 167 -10.49 -9.11 6.58
N HIS A 168 -10.76 -10.35 6.95
CA HIS A 168 -9.98 -11.51 6.50
C HIS A 168 -10.43 -12.04 5.13
N ASP A 169 -11.71 -11.89 4.78
CA ASP A 169 -12.34 -12.60 3.67
C ASP A 169 -12.37 -11.83 2.33
N ILE A 170 -11.72 -10.66 2.27
CA ILE A 170 -11.69 -9.83 1.06
C ILE A 170 -10.31 -9.82 0.37
N SER A 171 -9.49 -10.84 0.61
CA SER A 171 -8.20 -10.98 -0.07
C SER A 171 -8.40 -11.50 -1.50
N GLY A 172 -7.88 -10.78 -2.49
CA GLY A 172 -7.79 -11.28 -3.86
C GLY A 172 -6.64 -12.28 -4.09
N HIS A 173 -5.85 -12.58 -3.07
CA HIS A 173 -4.79 -13.57 -3.15
C HIS A 173 -5.30 -14.96 -2.79
N ALA A 174 -4.90 -15.96 -3.60
CA ALA A 174 -5.16 -17.35 -3.28
C ALA A 174 -4.41 -17.76 -2.00
N ASP A 175 -5.06 -18.58 -1.18
CA ASP A 175 -4.41 -19.27 -0.07
C ASP A 175 -3.54 -20.44 -0.55
N GLN A 176 -2.92 -21.17 0.36
CA GLN A 176 -2.09 -22.33 0.04
C GLN A 176 -2.84 -23.35 -0.83
N ASN A 177 -4.12 -23.62 -0.53
CA ASN A 177 -4.92 -24.61 -1.26
C ASN A 177 -5.24 -24.11 -2.67
N GLY A 178 -5.60 -22.84 -2.82
CA GLY A 178 -5.83 -22.21 -4.12
C GLY A 178 -4.59 -22.22 -5.00
N LEU A 179 -3.43 -21.85 -4.45
CA LEU A 179 -2.16 -21.92 -5.17
C LEU A 179 -1.76 -23.34 -5.56
N LEU A 180 -2.01 -24.32 -4.68
CA LEU A 180 -1.75 -25.71 -4.98
C LEU A 180 -2.69 -26.26 -6.05
N THR A 181 -3.98 -25.90 -5.99
CA THR A 181 -4.96 -26.24 -7.03
C THR A 181 -4.53 -25.69 -8.39
N TRP A 182 -4.07 -24.42 -8.42
CA TRP A 182 -3.51 -23.83 -9.63
C TRP A 182 -2.28 -24.61 -10.14
N ALA A 183 -1.35 -24.97 -9.26
CA ALA A 183 -0.15 -25.72 -9.64
C ALA A 183 -0.47 -27.14 -10.17
N LEU A 184 -1.55 -27.75 -9.72
CA LEU A 184 -2.02 -29.07 -10.17
C LEU A 184 -2.83 -29.01 -11.47
N ALA A 185 -3.37 -27.84 -11.84
CA ALA A 185 -4.26 -27.70 -13.00
C ALA A 185 -3.52 -27.68 -14.36
N PHE A 186 -2.20 -27.70 -14.39
CA PHE A 186 -1.44 -27.75 -15.65
C PHE A 186 -1.63 -29.09 -16.35
N GLU A 187 -2.24 -29.10 -17.53
CA GLU A 187 -2.37 -30.32 -18.39
C GLU A 187 -0.99 -30.85 -18.76
N LYS A 188 -0.07 -29.95 -19.17
CA LYS A 188 1.32 -30.27 -19.42
C LYS A 188 2.16 -29.74 -18.27
N LYS A 189 2.70 -30.67 -17.47
CA LYS A 189 3.52 -30.30 -16.33
C LYS A 189 4.70 -29.41 -16.74
N PRO A 190 4.96 -28.29 -16.04
CA PRO A 190 6.15 -27.48 -16.25
C PRO A 190 7.41 -28.29 -15.85
N GLN A 191 8.56 -27.84 -16.30
CA GLN A 191 9.83 -28.45 -15.91
C GLN A 191 10.27 -28.07 -14.50
N GLN A 192 9.88 -26.89 -14.05
CA GLN A 192 10.28 -26.29 -12.77
C GLN A 192 9.23 -25.30 -12.29
N PHE A 193 8.98 -25.29 -10.99
CA PHE A 193 8.27 -24.21 -10.31
C PHE A 193 9.25 -23.30 -9.55
N PHE A 194 9.00 -22.00 -9.58
CA PHE A 194 9.71 -21.01 -8.79
C PHE A 194 8.73 -20.37 -7.81
N VAL A 195 8.99 -20.52 -6.51
CA VAL A 195 8.21 -19.88 -5.45
C VAL A 195 8.89 -18.58 -5.05
N VAL A 196 8.23 -17.47 -5.26
CA VAL A 196 8.79 -16.14 -5.05
C VAL A 196 7.80 -15.26 -4.29
N HIS A 197 8.30 -14.15 -3.73
CA HIS A 197 7.46 -13.12 -3.14
C HIS A 197 6.73 -13.53 -1.85
N GLY A 198 7.47 -14.16 -0.94
CA GLY A 198 7.00 -14.54 0.41
C GLY A 198 8.13 -14.51 1.42
N ASN A 199 7.81 -14.84 2.66
CA ASN A 199 8.83 -15.07 3.69
C ASN A 199 9.62 -16.34 3.38
N ASP A 200 10.91 -16.35 3.69
CA ASP A 200 11.84 -17.42 3.30
C ASP A 200 11.32 -18.80 3.72
N ASP A 201 10.96 -18.97 5.00
CA ASP A 201 10.46 -20.22 5.54
C ASP A 201 9.13 -20.68 4.93
N VAL A 202 8.28 -19.75 4.53
CA VAL A 202 6.98 -20.03 3.88
C VAL A 202 7.21 -20.43 2.44
N CYS A 203 8.09 -19.74 1.71
CA CYS A 203 8.43 -20.08 0.34
C CYS A 203 9.09 -21.47 0.22
N ASP A 204 10.02 -21.79 1.13
CA ASP A 204 10.69 -23.08 1.16
C ASP A 204 9.69 -24.23 1.40
N ARG A 205 8.86 -24.13 2.44
CA ARG A 205 7.82 -25.14 2.74
C ARG A 205 6.82 -25.30 1.60
N PHE A 206 6.45 -24.20 0.94
CA PHE A 206 5.51 -24.26 -0.17
C PHE A 206 6.16 -24.89 -1.42
N ALA A 207 7.45 -24.64 -1.67
CA ALA A 207 8.20 -25.31 -2.73
C ALA A 207 8.30 -26.83 -2.49
N GLU A 208 8.57 -27.24 -1.26
CA GLU A 208 8.54 -28.65 -0.87
C GLU A 208 7.16 -29.27 -1.11
N LEU A 209 6.09 -28.61 -0.68
CA LEU A 209 4.72 -29.08 -0.88
C LEU A 209 4.35 -29.20 -2.35
N ILE A 210 4.68 -28.21 -3.19
CA ILE A 210 4.47 -28.30 -4.64
C ILE A 210 5.19 -29.51 -5.22
N THR A 211 6.46 -29.70 -4.86
CA THR A 211 7.25 -30.86 -5.34
C THR A 211 6.60 -32.17 -4.95
N GLU A 212 6.16 -32.30 -3.68
CA GLU A 212 5.46 -33.51 -3.18
C GLU A 212 4.18 -33.80 -3.96
N LYS A 213 3.34 -32.77 -4.16
CA LYS A 213 1.99 -32.95 -4.74
C LYS A 213 1.98 -33.05 -6.24
N THR A 214 2.88 -32.35 -6.95
CA THR A 214 2.91 -32.30 -8.42
C THR A 214 3.90 -33.31 -9.02
N GLY A 215 4.93 -33.72 -8.27
CA GLY A 215 6.07 -34.47 -8.75
C GLY A 215 7.03 -33.66 -9.63
N VAL A 216 6.85 -32.32 -9.69
CA VAL A 216 7.70 -31.39 -10.44
C VAL A 216 8.60 -30.66 -9.47
N PRO A 217 9.92 -30.53 -9.74
CA PRO A 217 10.81 -29.76 -8.88
C PRO A 217 10.29 -28.33 -8.66
N ALA A 218 10.26 -27.90 -7.41
CA ALA A 218 9.96 -26.51 -7.04
C ALA A 218 11.08 -25.97 -6.17
N LYS A 219 11.38 -24.66 -6.31
CA LYS A 219 12.45 -24.01 -5.55
C LYS A 219 12.10 -22.57 -5.25
N ALA A 220 12.47 -22.12 -4.07
CA ALA A 220 12.42 -20.72 -3.64
C ALA A 220 13.80 -20.08 -3.81
N PRO A 221 14.07 -19.37 -4.93
CA PRO A 221 15.39 -18.81 -5.19
C PRO A 221 15.63 -17.54 -4.39
N PHE A 222 16.84 -17.39 -3.83
CA PHE A 222 17.28 -16.12 -3.26
C PHE A 222 17.63 -15.11 -4.35
N SER A 223 17.61 -13.82 -4.00
CA SER A 223 17.96 -12.71 -4.89
C SER A 223 19.37 -12.90 -5.48
N GLY A 224 19.48 -12.71 -6.80
CA GLY A 224 20.72 -12.91 -7.55
C GLY A 224 20.92 -14.33 -8.07
N SER A 225 20.03 -15.28 -7.80
CA SER A 225 20.01 -16.59 -8.46
C SER A 225 19.61 -16.44 -9.93
N GLU A 226 20.17 -17.30 -10.79
CA GLU A 226 19.98 -17.25 -12.24
C GLU A 226 19.70 -18.66 -12.78
N PHE A 227 18.63 -18.78 -13.56
CA PHE A 227 18.20 -20.03 -14.18
C PHE A 227 18.07 -19.87 -15.68
N ASP A 228 18.70 -20.76 -16.46
CA ASP A 228 18.55 -20.79 -17.90
C ASP A 228 17.26 -21.54 -18.27
N LEU A 229 16.25 -20.82 -18.69
CA LEU A 229 14.93 -21.38 -19.04
C LEU A 229 14.98 -22.27 -20.28
N ILE A 230 15.95 -22.09 -21.20
CA ILE A 230 16.07 -22.86 -22.41
C ILE A 230 16.72 -24.20 -22.09
N LYS A 231 17.82 -24.17 -21.32
CA LYS A 231 18.54 -25.36 -20.93
C LYS A 231 17.94 -26.11 -19.74
N GLY A 232 17.07 -25.47 -18.99
CA GLY A 232 16.47 -26.04 -17.80
C GLY A 232 17.44 -26.24 -16.63
N VAL A 233 18.47 -25.39 -16.50
CA VAL A 233 19.52 -25.55 -15.48
C VAL A 233 19.80 -24.26 -14.70
N TRP A 234 20.21 -24.43 -13.46
CA TRP A 234 20.70 -23.31 -12.66
C TRP A 234 22.09 -22.89 -13.15
N VAL A 235 22.22 -21.64 -13.56
CA VAL A 235 23.50 -21.00 -13.92
C VAL A 235 24.23 -20.56 -12.66
N ARG A 236 23.50 -20.01 -11.73
CA ARG A 236 24.02 -19.56 -10.44
C ARG A 236 22.94 -19.68 -9.37
N GLU A 237 23.30 -20.27 -8.25
CA GLU A 237 22.49 -20.28 -7.04
C GLU A 237 23.18 -19.44 -5.97
N THR A 238 22.45 -18.47 -5.40
CA THR A 238 22.95 -17.62 -4.32
C THR A 238 22.42 -18.09 -2.98
N ALA A 239 23.24 -17.98 -1.95
CA ALA A 239 22.80 -18.16 -0.58
C ALA A 239 22.02 -16.91 -0.13
N GLY A 240 21.04 -17.08 0.74
CA GLY A 240 20.32 -15.98 1.37
C GLY A 240 21.25 -15.10 2.20
N ILE A 241 21.19 -13.80 1.99
CA ILE A 241 21.89 -12.84 2.84
C ILE A 241 20.87 -12.32 3.86
N PRO A 242 21.03 -12.63 5.16
CA PRO A 242 20.12 -12.14 6.19
C PRO A 242 20.07 -10.61 6.16
N ILE A 243 18.87 -10.05 6.02
CA ILE A 243 18.66 -8.62 6.18
C ILE A 243 18.91 -8.30 7.65
N GLN A 244 20.05 -7.70 7.96
CA GLN A 244 20.30 -7.21 9.32
C GLN A 244 19.21 -6.21 9.66
N ALA A 245 18.39 -6.51 10.66
CA ALA A 245 17.50 -5.52 11.26
C ALA A 245 18.34 -4.32 11.65
N LYS A 246 18.10 -3.15 11.04
CA LYS A 246 18.80 -1.90 11.41
C LYS A 246 18.60 -1.72 12.92
N SER A 247 19.67 -1.93 13.69
CA SER A 247 19.62 -1.86 15.14
C SER A 247 19.04 -0.49 15.54
N ALA A 248 18.26 -0.45 16.62
CA ALA A 248 17.71 0.79 17.15
C ALA A 248 18.82 1.82 17.50
N LEU A 249 20.06 1.36 17.67
CA LEU A 249 21.27 2.17 17.82
C LEU A 249 21.67 2.92 16.53
N ALA A 250 21.47 2.33 15.35
CA ALA A 250 21.72 3.02 14.08
C ALA A 250 20.68 4.13 13.79
N LYS A 251 19.47 4.04 14.33
CA LYS A 251 18.47 5.12 14.27
C LYS A 251 18.82 6.34 15.14
N LYS A 252 19.62 6.17 16.19
CA LYS A 252 20.09 7.28 17.04
C LYS A 252 21.33 8.01 16.48
N ALA A 253 22.07 7.38 15.57
CA ALA A 253 23.27 7.96 14.97
C ALA A 253 23.02 8.79 13.70
N SER A 254 21.78 8.84 13.18
CA SER A 254 21.41 9.81 12.14
C SER A 254 21.12 11.18 12.77
N GLY A 255 22.14 11.75 13.41
CA GLY A 255 22.10 13.12 13.90
C GLY A 255 21.77 14.08 12.75
N VAL A 256 21.25 15.26 13.06
CA VAL A 256 20.94 16.33 12.10
C VAL A 256 22.12 16.56 11.14
N SER A 257 23.35 16.41 11.64
CA SER A 257 24.60 16.48 10.85
C SER A 257 24.68 15.39 9.77
N ALA A 258 24.34 14.13 10.06
CA ALA A 258 24.36 13.05 9.06
C ALA A 258 23.28 13.26 7.98
N ARG A 259 22.12 13.80 8.34
CA ARG A 259 21.07 14.18 7.38
C ARG A 259 21.52 15.35 6.50
N LEU A 260 22.26 16.29 7.05
CA LEU A 260 22.81 17.43 6.32
C LEU A 260 23.87 16.96 5.33
N LEU A 261 24.78 16.07 5.74
CA LEU A 261 25.79 15.46 4.86
C LEU A 261 25.13 14.69 3.70
N ALA A 262 24.13 13.86 3.99
CA ALA A 262 23.39 13.12 2.96
C ALA A 262 22.65 14.07 1.98
N ALA A 263 22.14 15.20 2.45
CA ALA A 263 21.55 16.22 1.60
C ALA A 263 22.61 16.88 0.70
N GLY A 264 23.82 17.14 1.22
CA GLY A 264 24.96 17.63 0.46
C GLY A 264 25.41 16.67 -0.64
N GLU A 265 25.54 15.38 -0.32
CA GLU A 265 25.89 14.34 -1.30
C GLU A 265 24.85 14.24 -2.42
N ARG A 266 23.56 14.31 -2.06
CA ARG A 266 22.46 14.33 -3.04
C ARG A 266 22.54 15.57 -3.94
N LEU A 267 22.85 16.75 -3.37
CA LEU A 267 23.04 17.99 -4.12
C LEU A 267 24.19 17.86 -5.12
N MET A 268 25.34 17.32 -4.68
CA MET A 268 26.48 17.03 -5.56
C MET A 268 26.12 16.07 -6.70
N GLY A 269 25.29 15.06 -6.43
CA GLY A 269 24.76 14.15 -7.44
C GLY A 269 23.87 14.86 -8.48
N VAL A 270 23.08 15.85 -8.06
CA VAL A 270 22.26 16.67 -8.97
C VAL A 270 23.15 17.57 -9.83
N ILE A 271 24.17 18.21 -9.25
CA ILE A 271 25.11 19.07 -9.98
C ILE A 271 25.80 18.26 -11.08
N ARG A 272 26.38 17.10 -10.76
CA ARG A 272 27.09 16.23 -11.72
C ARG A 272 26.18 15.77 -12.88
N ARG A 273 24.92 15.46 -12.60
CA ARG A 273 23.99 15.02 -13.66
C ARG A 273 23.56 16.14 -14.61
N ASN A 274 23.72 17.38 -14.19
CA ASN A 274 23.38 18.56 -14.99
C ASN A 274 24.63 19.24 -15.59
N GLU A 275 25.81 18.62 -15.53
CA GLU A 275 26.99 19.05 -16.26
C GLU A 275 26.66 19.09 -17.77
N GLY A 276 26.82 20.28 -18.41
CA GLY A 276 26.46 20.51 -19.80
C GLY A 276 25.02 21.00 -20.02
N GLY A 277 24.25 21.27 -18.97
CA GLY A 277 22.95 21.92 -19.06
C GLY A 277 23.03 23.38 -19.56
N ALA A 278 21.87 23.98 -19.85
CA ALA A 278 21.81 25.37 -20.31
C ALA A 278 22.42 26.33 -19.28
N ASN A 279 23.38 27.16 -19.71
CA ASN A 279 24.13 28.08 -18.84
C ASN A 279 23.22 28.95 -17.94
N LYS A 280 22.08 29.39 -18.47
CA LYS A 280 21.11 30.22 -17.72
C LYS A 280 20.51 29.48 -16.53
N ASP A 281 20.19 28.22 -16.71
CA ASP A 281 19.57 27.39 -15.66
C ASP A 281 20.62 26.97 -14.62
N LEU A 282 21.83 26.68 -15.06
CA LEU A 282 22.96 26.38 -14.16
C LEU A 282 23.35 27.58 -13.31
N ALA A 283 23.37 28.79 -13.91
CA ALA A 283 23.61 30.03 -13.18
C ALA A 283 22.59 30.28 -12.08
N LYS A 284 21.28 30.16 -12.42
CA LYS A 284 20.18 30.30 -11.46
C LYS A 284 20.28 29.27 -10.33
N PHE A 285 20.66 28.04 -10.64
CA PHE A 285 20.81 26.97 -9.66
C PHE A 285 22.01 27.25 -8.73
N ALA A 286 23.13 27.74 -9.27
CA ALA A 286 24.30 28.16 -8.48
C ALA A 286 23.95 29.31 -7.52
N ASP A 287 23.19 30.31 -7.99
CA ASP A 287 22.73 31.44 -7.15
C ASP A 287 21.86 30.97 -5.98
N GLN A 288 20.99 29.97 -6.21
CA GLN A 288 20.16 29.40 -5.14
C GLN A 288 20.99 28.65 -4.09
N ILE A 289 22.02 27.92 -4.51
CA ILE A 289 22.94 27.22 -3.59
C ILE A 289 23.74 28.25 -2.79
N ASN A 290 24.29 29.29 -3.44
CA ASN A 290 25.05 30.33 -2.76
C ASN A 290 24.20 31.08 -1.73
N ALA A 291 22.95 31.47 -2.11
CA ALA A 291 22.01 32.11 -1.19
C ALA A 291 21.64 31.23 0.02
N LEU A 292 21.65 29.89 -0.17
CA LEU A 292 21.45 28.95 0.94
C LEU A 292 22.70 28.91 1.85
N CYS A 293 23.92 28.89 1.28
CA CYS A 293 25.15 28.88 2.02
C CYS A 293 25.37 30.17 2.83
N ASP A 294 25.05 31.32 2.22
CA ASP A 294 25.19 32.64 2.88
C ASP A 294 24.23 32.85 4.06
N LYS A 295 23.21 32.01 4.16
CA LYS A 295 22.19 32.05 5.23
C LYS A 295 22.61 31.30 6.49
N TRP A 296 23.65 30.45 6.39
CA TRP A 296 24.17 29.60 7.47
C TRP A 296 25.66 29.83 7.73
#